data_c627768f77ef6f358a5141250337ed9f
#
_entry.id   c627768f77ef6f358a5141250337ed9f
#
_cell.length_a   1.000
_cell.length_b   1.000
_cell.length_c   1.000
_cell.angle_alpha   90.00
_cell.angle_beta   90.00
_cell.angle_gamma   90.00
#
_symmetry.space_group_name_H-M   'P 1'
#
loop_
_entity.id
_entity.type
_entity.pdbx_description
1 polymer ?
#
loop_
_entity_poly.entity_id
_entity_poly.type
_entity_poly.pdbx_seq_one_letter_code
_entity_poly.pdbx_strand_id
1 'polypeptide(L)'
;LNHIIPGTIENDMETLKDADWVVEAVVERIDIKKTLYSQIDTLRKSGALVSSNTSSIPLKVLTEDMSQEMKEVFCITHLFNPVRYMRLLELVIGPQNDKEKINDLVNFGDKILGKTVVVCNDSPGFLGNRVGVYAMQVAMTEAFNYGLTVEEADAVFGRPLGIPKTGIFGLYDLIGIDLMADVLKSLIKELPISDPFHIVGKELPIINQLIE
;
A
#
# COMPACT_ATOMS: atom_id res chain seq x y z
N LEU A 1 17.21 -20.33 0.88
CA LEU A 1 17.83 -19.24 1.66
C LEU A 1 19.18 -18.77 1.10
N ASN A 2 19.82 -19.55 0.21
CA ASN A 2 21.16 -19.22 -0.34
C ASN A 2 21.18 -17.97 -1.27
N HIS A 3 20.03 -17.40 -1.57
CA HIS A 3 19.87 -16.22 -2.43
C HIS A 3 19.48 -14.95 -1.65
N ILE A 4 19.43 -15.04 -0.31
CA ILE A 4 19.12 -13.89 0.54
C ILE A 4 20.36 -13.52 1.32
N ILE A 5 20.83 -12.30 1.11
CA ILE A 5 21.97 -11.72 1.83
C ILE A 5 21.42 -10.64 2.76
N PRO A 6 21.40 -10.87 4.08
CA PRO A 6 20.97 -9.86 5.03
C PRO A 6 22.02 -8.73 5.13
N GLY A 7 21.54 -7.50 5.32
CA GLY A 7 22.39 -6.33 5.47
C GLY A 7 21.69 -5.24 6.31
N THR A 8 22.39 -4.15 6.58
CA THR A 8 21.86 -2.98 7.28
C THR A 8 22.02 -1.72 6.42
N ILE A 9 21.14 -0.75 6.62
CA ILE A 9 21.23 0.54 5.92
C ILE A 9 22.54 1.26 6.29
N GLU A 10 22.99 1.12 7.54
CA GLU A 10 24.18 1.81 8.03
C GLU A 10 25.50 1.30 7.42
N ASN A 11 25.56 0.01 7.04
CA ASN A 11 26.82 -0.62 6.66
C ASN A 11 26.86 -1.18 5.24
N ASP A 12 25.70 -1.48 4.65
CA ASP A 12 25.64 -2.31 3.43
C ASP A 12 25.01 -1.58 2.22
N MET A 13 24.75 -0.27 2.31
CA MET A 13 24.17 0.53 1.23
C MET A 13 24.98 0.48 -0.07
N GLU A 14 26.29 0.24 -0.02
CA GLU A 14 27.15 0.06 -1.18
C GLU A 14 26.72 -1.08 -2.11
N THR A 15 25.95 -2.04 -1.59
CA THR A 15 25.43 -3.15 -2.40
C THR A 15 24.38 -2.70 -3.43
N LEU A 16 23.81 -1.50 -3.26
CA LEU A 16 22.85 -0.93 -4.19
C LEU A 16 23.41 -0.68 -5.60
N LYS A 17 24.73 -0.53 -5.74
CA LYS A 17 25.41 -0.39 -7.04
C LYS A 17 25.24 -1.61 -7.96
N ASP A 18 24.88 -2.77 -7.42
CA ASP A 18 24.68 -4.00 -8.17
C ASP A 18 23.19 -4.38 -8.30
N ALA A 19 22.29 -3.61 -7.66
CA ALA A 19 20.87 -3.89 -7.67
C ALA A 19 20.18 -3.40 -8.96
N ASP A 20 19.32 -4.23 -9.52
CA ASP A 20 18.48 -3.87 -10.67
C ASP A 20 17.19 -3.17 -10.23
N TRP A 21 16.71 -3.50 -9.05
CA TRP A 21 15.52 -2.92 -8.44
C TRP A 21 15.70 -2.76 -6.92
N VAL A 22 15.45 -1.56 -6.43
CA VAL A 22 15.50 -1.19 -5.01
C VAL A 22 14.08 -0.93 -4.53
N VAL A 23 13.63 -1.66 -3.51
CA VAL A 23 12.32 -1.46 -2.88
C VAL A 23 12.52 -0.85 -1.51
N GLU A 24 12.01 0.35 -1.29
CA GLU A 24 12.01 1.01 0.02
C GLU A 24 10.72 0.61 0.77
N ALA A 25 10.87 0.18 2.01
CA ALA A 25 9.78 -0.19 2.91
C ALA A 25 10.07 0.22 4.37
N VAL A 26 10.70 1.39 4.54
CA VAL A 26 10.96 1.95 5.89
C VAL A 26 9.70 2.58 6.47
N VAL A 27 9.80 3.05 7.72
CA VAL A 27 8.70 3.71 8.43
C VAL A 27 8.05 4.81 7.59
N GLU A 28 6.72 4.97 7.72
CA GLU A 28 5.89 5.85 6.90
C GLU A 28 6.04 7.33 7.33
N ARG A 29 7.27 7.84 7.19
CA ARG A 29 7.67 9.22 7.50
C ARG A 29 8.40 9.82 6.32
N ILE A 30 7.85 10.91 5.78
CA ILE A 30 8.36 11.55 4.57
C ILE A 30 9.80 12.07 4.70
N ASP A 31 10.16 12.62 5.87
CA ASP A 31 11.50 13.11 6.15
C ASP A 31 12.57 11.99 6.10
N ILE A 32 12.24 10.83 6.67
CA ILE A 32 13.12 9.66 6.66
C ILE A 32 13.24 9.11 5.24
N LYS A 33 12.12 8.98 4.52
CA LYS A 33 12.11 8.48 3.14
C LYS A 33 12.90 9.38 2.20
N LYS A 34 12.71 10.71 2.25
CA LYS A 34 13.45 11.67 1.41
C LYS A 34 14.97 11.61 1.66
N THR A 35 15.38 11.48 2.92
CA THR A 35 16.79 11.29 3.27
C THR A 35 17.35 10.01 2.66
N LEU A 36 16.62 8.90 2.79
CA LEU A 36 17.03 7.61 2.23
C LEU A 36 17.10 7.66 0.69
N TYR A 37 16.12 8.30 0.03
CA TYR A 37 16.14 8.42 -1.43
C TYR A 37 17.34 9.19 -1.96
N SER A 38 17.80 10.23 -1.26
CA SER A 38 19.03 10.94 -1.62
C SER A 38 20.27 10.04 -1.53
N GLN A 39 20.32 9.15 -0.55
CA GLN A 39 21.41 8.17 -0.42
C GLN A 39 21.31 7.10 -1.53
N ILE A 40 20.12 6.58 -1.79
CA ILE A 40 19.87 5.60 -2.87
C ILE A 40 20.28 6.20 -4.22
N ASP A 41 19.89 7.44 -4.53
CA ASP A 41 20.21 8.10 -5.81
C ASP A 41 21.72 8.24 -6.03
N THR A 42 22.48 8.43 -4.97
CA THR A 42 23.94 8.52 -5.03
C THR A 42 24.63 7.17 -5.25
N LEU A 43 24.06 6.09 -4.70
CA LEU A 43 24.74 4.78 -4.63
C LEU A 43 24.23 3.78 -5.67
N ARG A 44 22.98 3.90 -6.13
CA ARG A 44 22.40 2.98 -7.12
C ARG A 44 23.15 3.02 -8.44
N LYS A 45 23.14 1.93 -9.18
CA LYS A 45 23.61 1.98 -10.57
C LYS A 45 22.67 2.80 -11.45
N SER A 46 23.21 3.45 -12.45
CA SER A 46 22.40 4.18 -13.43
C SER A 46 21.35 3.27 -14.05
N GLY A 47 20.12 3.75 -14.09
CA GLY A 47 18.99 3.04 -14.66
C GLY A 47 18.36 1.94 -13.78
N ALA A 48 18.86 1.68 -12.58
CA ALA A 48 18.19 0.80 -11.63
C ALA A 48 16.82 1.37 -11.25
N LEU A 49 15.80 0.52 -11.23
CA LEU A 49 14.48 0.90 -10.74
C LEU A 49 14.51 1.12 -9.24
N VAL A 50 13.78 2.13 -8.77
CA VAL A 50 13.58 2.40 -7.35
C VAL A 50 12.10 2.52 -7.09
N SER A 51 11.62 1.89 -6.03
CA SER A 51 10.22 2.02 -5.66
C SER A 51 10.01 2.14 -4.16
N SER A 52 8.93 2.81 -3.77
CA SER A 52 8.44 2.82 -2.40
C SER A 52 7.28 1.86 -2.21
N ASN A 53 7.24 1.16 -1.09
CA ASN A 53 6.09 0.35 -0.69
C ASN A 53 5.11 1.14 0.19
N THR A 54 5.12 2.47 0.10
CA THR A 54 4.17 3.33 0.83
C THR A 54 2.73 2.93 0.52
N SER A 55 1.86 3.05 1.51
CA SER A 55 0.41 2.83 1.35
C SER A 55 -0.40 4.13 1.36
N SER A 56 0.23 5.25 1.73
CA SER A 56 -0.49 6.50 1.99
C SER A 56 0.18 7.75 1.41
N ILE A 57 1.51 7.81 1.31
CA ILE A 57 2.19 9.02 0.85
C ILE A 57 2.11 9.11 -0.68
N PRO A 58 1.54 10.19 -1.24
CA PRO A 58 1.42 10.36 -2.69
C PRO A 58 2.78 10.34 -3.40
N LEU A 59 2.85 9.76 -4.58
CA LEU A 59 4.03 9.73 -5.43
C LEU A 59 4.58 11.14 -5.68
N LYS A 60 3.68 12.11 -5.94
CA LYS A 60 4.02 13.51 -6.13
C LYS A 60 4.84 14.08 -4.96
N VAL A 61 4.47 13.73 -3.71
CA VAL A 61 5.16 14.21 -2.50
C VAL A 61 6.52 13.53 -2.35
N LEU A 62 6.59 12.23 -2.62
CA LEU A 62 7.84 11.47 -2.55
C LEU A 62 8.89 11.98 -3.55
N THR A 63 8.44 12.35 -4.77
CA THR A 63 9.34 12.71 -5.87
C THR A 63 9.67 14.21 -5.96
N GLU A 64 9.12 15.04 -5.08
CA GLU A 64 9.24 16.51 -5.15
C GLU A 64 10.68 16.98 -5.32
N ASP A 65 11.59 16.48 -4.48
CA ASP A 65 12.99 16.91 -4.43
C ASP A 65 13.95 15.97 -5.21
N MET A 66 13.44 14.98 -5.94
CA MET A 66 14.24 14.03 -6.70
C MET A 66 14.86 14.65 -7.96
N SER A 67 16.02 14.16 -8.36
CA SER A 67 16.63 14.45 -9.66
C SER A 67 15.72 13.98 -10.80
N GLN A 68 15.89 14.55 -12.00
CA GLN A 68 15.13 14.10 -13.17
C GLN A 68 15.40 12.62 -13.47
N GLU A 69 16.66 12.20 -13.39
CA GLU A 69 17.05 10.79 -13.61
C GLU A 69 16.38 9.85 -12.60
N MET A 70 16.30 10.27 -11.32
CA MET A 70 15.61 9.48 -10.29
C MET A 70 14.10 9.40 -10.58
N LYS A 71 13.45 10.49 -11.00
CA LYS A 71 12.02 10.50 -11.36
C LYS A 71 11.67 9.56 -12.50
N GLU A 72 12.59 9.35 -13.45
CA GLU A 72 12.39 8.43 -14.57
C GLU A 72 12.30 6.97 -14.13
N VAL A 73 12.94 6.61 -13.03
CA VAL A 73 13.03 5.24 -12.52
C VAL A 73 12.30 5.01 -11.21
N PHE A 74 11.68 6.04 -10.63
CA PHE A 74 11.02 5.95 -9.34
C PHE A 74 9.50 5.79 -9.50
N CYS A 75 8.93 4.79 -8.81
CA CYS A 75 7.49 4.54 -8.77
C CYS A 75 7.05 4.07 -7.37
N ILE A 76 5.77 3.84 -7.16
CA ILE A 76 5.27 3.12 -5.99
C ILE A 76 4.93 1.69 -6.41
N THR A 77 5.40 0.72 -5.64
CA THR A 77 5.02 -0.69 -5.76
C THR A 77 4.40 -1.13 -4.44
N HIS A 78 3.09 -0.95 -4.31
CA HIS A 78 2.37 -1.26 -3.09
C HIS A 78 1.98 -2.74 -3.06
N LEU A 79 2.63 -3.47 -2.17
CA LEU A 79 2.41 -4.88 -1.91
C LEU A 79 1.56 -5.06 -0.66
N PHE A 80 0.57 -5.93 -0.73
CA PHE A 80 -0.30 -6.23 0.41
C PHE A 80 0.29 -7.32 1.30
N ASN A 81 0.20 -7.12 2.60
CA ASN A 81 0.64 -8.11 3.58
C ASN A 81 -0.44 -9.21 3.77
N PRO A 82 -0.10 -10.49 3.83
CA PRO A 82 1.24 -11.08 3.69
C PRO A 82 1.69 -11.16 2.22
N VAL A 83 2.82 -10.52 1.90
CA VAL A 83 3.32 -10.34 0.52
C VAL A 83 3.39 -11.65 -0.26
N ARG A 84 3.74 -12.75 0.40
CA ARG A 84 3.87 -14.07 -0.24
C ARG A 84 2.55 -14.59 -0.82
N TYR A 85 1.42 -14.28 -0.19
CA TYR A 85 0.10 -14.84 -0.54
C TYR A 85 -0.77 -13.87 -1.31
N MET A 86 -0.66 -12.58 -1.03
CA MET A 86 -1.45 -11.56 -1.69
C MET A 86 -0.97 -11.35 -3.12
N ARG A 87 -1.88 -11.52 -4.09
CA ARG A 87 -1.54 -11.45 -5.51
C ARG A 87 -1.50 -10.04 -6.07
N LEU A 88 -2.24 -9.11 -5.48
CA LEU A 88 -2.30 -7.73 -5.96
C LEU A 88 -0.95 -7.02 -5.72
N LEU A 89 -0.47 -6.39 -6.77
CA LEU A 89 0.61 -5.41 -6.75
C LEU A 89 0.11 -4.13 -7.41
N GLU A 90 -0.10 -3.09 -6.64
CA GLU A 90 -0.45 -1.79 -7.18
C GLU A 90 0.81 -1.06 -7.63
N LEU A 91 0.77 -0.54 -8.83
CA LEU A 91 1.86 0.23 -9.43
C LEU A 91 1.40 1.66 -9.68
N VAL A 92 1.96 2.63 -8.95
CA VAL A 92 1.67 4.05 -9.18
C VAL A 92 2.86 4.67 -9.88
N ILE A 93 2.60 5.27 -11.05
CA ILE A 93 3.62 5.84 -11.92
C ILE A 93 3.40 7.34 -12.12
N GLY A 94 4.50 8.07 -12.29
CA GLY A 94 4.50 9.49 -12.61
C GLY A 94 4.65 9.75 -14.12
N PRO A 95 4.41 10.99 -14.54
CA PRO A 95 4.51 11.37 -15.96
C PRO A 95 5.95 11.34 -16.52
N GLN A 96 6.96 11.33 -15.64
CA GLN A 96 8.37 11.28 -16.02
C GLN A 96 8.91 9.85 -16.14
N ASN A 97 8.17 8.84 -15.70
CA ASN A 97 8.67 7.48 -15.71
C ASN A 97 9.02 6.97 -17.12
N ASP A 98 10.15 6.30 -17.22
CA ASP A 98 10.55 5.58 -18.41
C ASP A 98 9.61 4.39 -18.67
N LYS A 99 8.92 4.43 -19.81
CA LYS A 99 7.88 3.46 -20.15
C LYS A 99 8.42 2.05 -20.34
N GLU A 100 9.63 1.91 -20.85
CA GLU A 100 10.25 0.60 -21.09
C GLU A 100 10.56 -0.06 -19.75
N LYS A 101 11.19 0.66 -18.83
CA LYS A 101 11.50 0.18 -17.47
C LYS A 101 10.25 -0.17 -16.66
N ILE A 102 9.21 0.63 -16.78
CA ILE A 102 7.91 0.33 -16.14
C ILE A 102 7.30 -0.95 -16.73
N ASN A 103 7.36 -1.14 -18.04
CA ASN A 103 6.89 -2.37 -18.66
C ASN A 103 7.70 -3.60 -18.22
N ASP A 104 9.01 -3.46 -18.06
CA ASP A 104 9.86 -4.53 -17.53
C ASP A 104 9.48 -4.89 -16.10
N LEU A 105 9.22 -3.89 -15.25
CA LEU A 105 8.74 -4.10 -13.89
C LEU A 105 7.37 -4.81 -13.85
N VAL A 106 6.44 -4.40 -14.71
CA VAL A 106 5.12 -5.05 -14.85
C VAL A 106 5.30 -6.51 -15.25
N ASN A 107 6.12 -6.78 -16.28
CA ASN A 107 6.40 -8.14 -16.73
C ASN A 107 7.07 -8.98 -15.65
N PHE A 108 8.01 -8.42 -14.91
CA PHE A 108 8.67 -9.11 -13.80
C PHE A 108 7.67 -9.42 -12.67
N GLY A 109 6.84 -8.44 -12.29
CA GLY A 109 5.80 -8.62 -11.29
C GLY A 109 4.82 -9.74 -11.65
N ASP A 110 4.32 -9.72 -12.88
CA ASP A 110 3.32 -10.68 -13.35
C ASP A 110 3.93 -12.07 -13.59
N LYS A 111 5.01 -12.17 -14.37
CA LYS A 111 5.52 -13.46 -14.85
C LYS A 111 6.47 -14.15 -13.85
N ILE A 112 7.23 -13.37 -13.07
CA ILE A 112 8.26 -13.92 -12.18
C ILE A 112 7.79 -13.93 -10.73
N LEU A 113 7.23 -12.82 -10.24
CA LEU A 113 6.74 -12.77 -8.87
C LEU A 113 5.33 -13.38 -8.71
N GLY A 114 4.63 -13.68 -9.80
CA GLY A 114 3.26 -14.24 -9.78
C GLY A 114 2.23 -13.28 -9.20
N LYS A 115 2.47 -11.98 -9.32
CA LYS A 115 1.53 -10.93 -8.91
C LYS A 115 0.56 -10.60 -10.05
N THR A 116 -0.55 -9.98 -9.72
CA THR A 116 -1.40 -9.28 -10.68
C THR A 116 -1.07 -7.80 -10.54
N VAL A 117 -0.34 -7.26 -11.50
CA VAL A 117 0.09 -5.86 -11.48
C VAL A 117 -1.04 -4.97 -12.00
N VAL A 118 -1.46 -4.01 -11.19
CA VAL A 118 -2.50 -3.03 -11.56
C VAL A 118 -1.92 -1.64 -11.49
N VAL A 119 -1.91 -0.95 -12.63
CA VAL A 119 -1.48 0.46 -12.67
C VAL A 119 -2.58 1.32 -12.10
N CYS A 120 -2.26 2.06 -11.05
CA CYS A 120 -3.18 2.91 -10.30
C CYS A 120 -2.85 4.39 -10.45
N ASN A 121 -3.86 5.23 -10.25
CA ASN A 121 -3.65 6.66 -10.11
C ASN A 121 -2.97 6.96 -8.76
N ASP A 122 -2.21 8.06 -8.72
CA ASP A 122 -1.68 8.65 -7.47
C ASP A 122 -2.82 9.32 -6.68
N SER A 123 -3.62 8.50 -6.02
CA SER A 123 -4.80 8.92 -5.25
C SER A 123 -4.77 8.33 -3.84
N PRO A 124 -5.40 8.97 -2.84
CA PRO A 124 -5.41 8.47 -1.47
C PRO A 124 -5.92 7.03 -1.37
N GLY A 125 -5.12 6.15 -0.77
CA GLY A 125 -5.42 4.73 -0.63
C GLY A 125 -5.33 3.91 -1.91
N PHE A 126 -4.85 4.49 -3.01
CA PHE A 126 -4.73 3.91 -4.35
C PHE A 126 -6.04 3.21 -4.79
N LEU A 127 -6.01 1.94 -5.14
CA LEU A 127 -7.17 1.17 -5.53
C LEU A 127 -7.62 0.21 -4.41
N GLY A 128 -6.71 -0.63 -3.92
CA GLY A 128 -7.04 -1.74 -3.03
C GLY A 128 -7.50 -1.29 -1.65
N ASN A 129 -6.75 -0.37 -1.02
CA ASN A 129 -7.17 0.17 0.28
C ASN A 129 -8.47 0.97 0.14
N ARG A 130 -8.59 1.81 -0.90
CA ARG A 130 -9.78 2.62 -1.10
C ARG A 130 -11.04 1.78 -1.31
N VAL A 131 -11.00 0.79 -2.18
CA VAL A 131 -12.14 -0.11 -2.44
C VAL A 131 -12.39 -1.04 -1.25
N GLY A 132 -11.33 -1.61 -0.69
CA GLY A 132 -11.43 -2.55 0.43
C GLY A 132 -12.00 -1.89 1.69
N VAL A 133 -11.46 -0.74 2.10
CA VAL A 133 -11.94 -0.02 3.28
C VAL A 133 -13.37 0.48 3.08
N TYR A 134 -13.68 0.99 1.86
CA TYR A 134 -15.07 1.38 1.54
C TYR A 134 -16.05 0.20 1.70
N ALA A 135 -15.73 -0.94 1.10
CA ALA A 135 -16.58 -2.13 1.16
C ALA A 135 -16.76 -2.63 2.60
N MET A 136 -15.68 -2.63 3.39
CA MET A 136 -15.74 -3.03 4.80
C MET A 136 -16.59 -2.05 5.63
N GLN A 137 -16.48 -0.74 5.41
CA GLN A 137 -17.31 0.26 6.11
C GLN A 137 -18.79 0.11 5.77
N VAL A 138 -19.13 -0.10 4.50
CA VAL A 138 -20.52 -0.39 4.10
C VAL A 138 -21.03 -1.64 4.84
N ALA A 139 -20.27 -2.71 4.79
CA ALA A 139 -20.70 -3.98 5.36
C ALA A 139 -20.85 -3.91 6.90
N MET A 140 -19.94 -3.22 7.61
CA MET A 140 -20.08 -2.99 9.06
C MET A 140 -21.30 -2.13 9.38
N THR A 141 -21.52 -1.06 8.64
CA THR A 141 -22.69 -0.19 8.83
C THR A 141 -23.99 -0.97 8.65
N GLU A 142 -24.10 -1.78 7.60
CA GLU A 142 -25.28 -2.60 7.37
C GLU A 142 -25.45 -3.70 8.43
N ALA A 143 -24.35 -4.33 8.87
CA ALA A 143 -24.43 -5.29 9.97
C ALA A 143 -25.06 -4.69 11.22
N PHE A 144 -24.67 -3.46 11.58
CA PHE A 144 -25.29 -2.75 12.72
C PHE A 144 -26.74 -2.36 12.46
N ASN A 145 -27.06 -1.88 11.27
CA ASN A 145 -28.42 -1.52 10.89
C ASN A 145 -29.39 -2.70 11.00
N TYR A 146 -28.91 -3.90 10.69
CA TYR A 146 -29.67 -5.14 10.82
C TYR A 146 -29.57 -5.82 12.20
N GLY A 147 -28.82 -5.26 13.12
CA GLY A 147 -28.66 -5.79 14.48
C GLY A 147 -27.90 -7.11 14.55
N LEU A 148 -27.01 -7.36 13.58
CA LEU A 148 -26.17 -8.56 13.58
C LEU A 148 -25.09 -8.47 14.66
N THR A 149 -24.77 -9.59 15.28
CA THR A 149 -23.55 -9.71 16.09
C THR A 149 -22.31 -9.72 15.20
N VAL A 150 -21.12 -9.54 15.79
CA VAL A 150 -19.84 -9.62 15.07
C VAL A 150 -19.68 -10.97 14.37
N GLU A 151 -20.01 -12.06 15.06
CA GLU A 151 -19.90 -13.43 14.54
C GLU A 151 -20.87 -13.67 13.36
N GLU A 152 -22.11 -13.17 13.48
CA GLU A 152 -23.10 -13.26 12.42
C GLU A 152 -22.68 -12.46 11.20
N ALA A 153 -22.16 -11.24 11.39
CA ALA A 153 -21.65 -10.40 10.33
C ALA A 153 -20.46 -11.07 9.62
N ASP A 154 -19.48 -11.60 10.35
CA ASP A 154 -18.33 -12.31 9.77
C ASP A 154 -18.73 -13.60 9.04
N ALA A 155 -19.77 -14.29 9.52
CA ALA A 155 -20.29 -15.46 8.82
C ALA A 155 -20.94 -15.10 7.47
N VAL A 156 -21.64 -13.97 7.40
CA VAL A 156 -22.29 -13.50 6.16
C VAL A 156 -21.27 -12.87 5.21
N PHE A 157 -20.45 -11.94 5.72
CA PHE A 157 -19.47 -11.19 4.93
C PHE A 157 -18.09 -11.87 4.86
N GLY A 158 -18.05 -13.18 4.87
CA GLY A 158 -16.86 -13.99 4.74
C GLY A 158 -16.90 -14.85 3.47
N ARG A 159 -16.66 -16.16 3.64
CA ARG A 159 -16.60 -17.13 2.55
C ARG A 159 -17.82 -17.11 1.59
N PRO A 160 -19.06 -16.90 2.04
CA PRO A 160 -20.20 -16.87 1.12
C PRO A 160 -20.09 -15.79 0.03
N LEU A 161 -19.43 -14.67 0.34
CA LEU A 161 -19.20 -13.56 -0.60
C LEU A 161 -17.83 -13.61 -1.30
N GLY A 162 -17.08 -14.72 -1.16
CA GLY A 162 -15.72 -14.81 -1.73
C GLY A 162 -14.67 -13.99 -0.96
N ILE A 163 -15.00 -13.48 0.22
CA ILE A 163 -14.09 -12.77 1.12
C ILE A 163 -13.33 -13.80 1.97
N PRO A 164 -12.13 -13.48 2.48
CA PRO A 164 -11.39 -14.38 3.36
C PRO A 164 -12.23 -14.86 4.56
N LYS A 165 -11.92 -16.03 5.07
CA LYS A 165 -12.63 -16.67 6.21
C LYS A 165 -12.69 -15.84 7.49
N THR A 166 -11.85 -14.83 7.59
CA THR A 166 -11.83 -13.88 8.73
C THR A 166 -13.12 -13.08 8.82
N GLY A 167 -13.85 -12.92 7.70
CA GLY A 167 -14.92 -11.94 7.65
C GLY A 167 -14.39 -10.50 7.67
N ILE A 168 -15.21 -9.57 8.13
CA ILE A 168 -14.89 -8.13 8.16
C ILE A 168 -14.22 -7.75 9.48
N PHE A 169 -14.87 -8.09 10.60
CA PHE A 169 -14.38 -7.73 11.92
C PHE A 169 -13.11 -8.49 12.27
N GLY A 170 -13.05 -9.79 11.97
CA GLY A 170 -11.82 -10.55 12.12
C GLY A 170 -10.69 -10.11 11.21
N LEU A 171 -10.98 -9.45 10.07
CA LEU A 171 -9.95 -8.82 9.24
C LEU A 171 -9.42 -7.54 9.88
N TYR A 172 -10.29 -6.72 10.48
CA TYR A 172 -9.87 -5.53 11.24
C TYR A 172 -8.98 -5.90 12.42
N ASP A 173 -9.36 -6.96 13.17
CA ASP A 173 -8.56 -7.48 14.28
C ASP A 173 -7.19 -7.99 13.81
N LEU A 174 -7.15 -8.72 12.69
CA LEU A 174 -5.91 -9.24 12.11
C LEU A 174 -4.95 -8.15 11.62
N ILE A 175 -5.47 -7.05 11.06
CA ILE A 175 -4.67 -5.91 10.57
C ILE A 175 -4.24 -5.03 11.74
N GLY A 176 -5.06 -4.90 12.76
CA GLY A 176 -4.97 -3.98 13.87
C GLY A 176 -6.05 -2.91 13.78
N ILE A 177 -6.92 -2.86 14.77
CA ILE A 177 -8.08 -1.96 14.80
C ILE A 177 -7.63 -0.49 14.81
N ASP A 178 -6.57 -0.19 15.55
CA ASP A 178 -5.92 1.12 15.63
C ASP A 178 -5.38 1.57 14.26
N LEU A 179 -4.67 0.69 13.58
CA LEU A 179 -4.16 0.96 12.23
C LEU A 179 -5.30 1.20 11.23
N MET A 180 -6.36 0.42 11.31
CA MET A 180 -7.52 0.61 10.43
C MET A 180 -8.26 1.91 10.71
N ALA A 181 -8.36 2.33 11.98
CA ALA A 181 -8.91 3.62 12.33
C ALA A 181 -8.07 4.79 11.77
N ASP A 182 -6.75 4.67 11.80
CA ASP A 182 -5.85 5.69 11.23
C ASP A 182 -5.96 5.75 9.70
N VAL A 183 -6.06 4.61 9.02
CA VAL A 183 -6.31 4.55 7.57
C VAL A 183 -7.64 5.23 7.23
N LEU A 184 -8.70 4.95 8.00
CA LEU A 184 -10.02 5.56 7.81
C LEU A 184 -9.96 7.09 7.97
N LYS A 185 -9.32 7.58 9.03
CA LYS A 185 -9.12 9.02 9.28
C LYS A 185 -8.34 9.69 8.16
N SER A 186 -7.29 9.04 7.68
CA SER A 186 -6.48 9.54 6.56
C SER A 186 -7.33 9.67 5.29
N LEU A 187 -8.08 8.63 4.93
CA LEU A 187 -8.96 8.67 3.75
C LEU A 187 -10.04 9.76 3.86
N ILE A 188 -10.68 9.91 5.02
CA ILE A 188 -11.66 10.99 5.26
C ILE A 188 -11.03 12.37 5.07
N LYS A 189 -9.81 12.55 5.55
CA LYS A 189 -9.10 13.84 5.46
C LYS A 189 -8.66 14.19 4.04
N GLU A 190 -8.23 13.20 3.27
CA GLU A 190 -7.56 13.41 1.98
C GLU A 190 -8.50 13.33 0.78
N LEU A 191 -9.61 12.60 0.90
CA LEU A 191 -10.57 12.48 -0.19
C LEU A 191 -11.44 13.74 -0.32
N PRO A 192 -11.85 14.12 -1.56
CA PRO A 192 -12.78 15.22 -1.78
C PRO A 192 -14.09 15.02 -1.03
N ILE A 193 -14.68 16.08 -0.51
CA ILE A 193 -15.94 16.02 0.26
C ILE A 193 -17.11 15.39 -0.54
N SER A 194 -17.04 15.44 -1.86
CA SER A 194 -18.01 14.81 -2.75
C SER A 194 -17.80 13.28 -2.92
N ASP A 195 -16.73 12.75 -2.36
CA ASP A 195 -16.45 11.32 -2.48
C ASP A 195 -17.45 10.50 -1.66
N PRO A 196 -18.02 9.42 -2.22
CA PRO A 196 -18.95 8.54 -1.51
C PRO A 196 -18.39 7.98 -0.19
N PHE A 197 -17.07 7.96 -0.02
CA PHE A 197 -16.42 7.53 1.21
C PHE A 197 -16.86 8.33 2.42
N HIS A 198 -17.15 9.63 2.27
CA HIS A 198 -17.65 10.49 3.36
C HIS A 198 -19.04 10.08 3.87
N ILE A 199 -19.80 9.29 3.11
CA ILE A 199 -21.10 8.77 3.55
C ILE A 199 -20.90 7.59 4.50
N VAL A 200 -19.96 6.71 4.18
CA VAL A 200 -19.72 5.44 4.88
C VAL A 200 -18.53 5.45 5.83
N GLY A 201 -17.59 6.36 5.64
CA GLY A 201 -16.36 6.48 6.43
C GLY A 201 -16.56 7.09 7.81
N LYS A 202 -17.74 6.98 8.39
CA LYS A 202 -18.00 7.42 9.77
C LYS A 202 -17.34 6.48 10.75
N GLU A 203 -16.71 7.04 11.79
CA GLU A 203 -16.24 6.24 12.92
C GLU A 203 -17.43 5.47 13.50
N LEU A 204 -17.31 4.15 13.54
CA LEU A 204 -18.29 3.30 14.17
C LEU A 204 -18.04 3.34 15.69
N PRO A 205 -19.05 3.57 16.54
CA PRO A 205 -18.87 3.62 17.99
C PRO A 205 -18.18 2.40 18.58
N ILE A 206 -18.39 1.23 17.97
CA ILE A 206 -17.76 -0.02 18.42
C ILE A 206 -16.25 -0.03 18.17
N ILE A 207 -15.77 0.60 17.09
CA ILE A 207 -14.33 0.70 16.80
C ILE A 207 -13.63 1.49 17.91
N ASN A 208 -14.22 2.59 18.35
CA ASN A 208 -13.69 3.39 19.46
C ASN A 208 -13.70 2.62 20.79
N GLN A 209 -14.74 1.81 21.04
CA GLN A 209 -14.82 0.97 22.25
C GLN A 209 -13.81 -0.19 22.24
N LEU A 210 -13.37 -0.65 21.08
CA LEU A 210 -12.38 -1.74 20.96
C LEU A 210 -10.93 -1.24 21.02
N ILE A 211 -10.72 0.07 20.88
CA ILE A 211 -9.39 0.71 20.97
C ILE A 211 -9.09 1.15 22.43
N GLU A 212 -10.11 1.39 23.26
CA GLU A 212 -9.98 1.71 24.69
C GLU A 212 -9.66 0.45 25.52
#